data_c46d476a5bbc306fca1fdf592ed4bdff
#
_entry.id   c46d476a5bbc306fca1fdf592ed4bdff
#
_cell.length_a   1.000
_cell.length_b   1.000
_cell.length_c   1.000
_cell.angle_alpha   90.00
_cell.angle_beta   90.00
_cell.angle_gamma   90.00
#
_symmetry.space_group_name_H-M   'P 1'
#
loop_
_entity.id
_entity.type
_entity.pdbx_description
1 polymer ?
#
loop_
_entity_poly.entity_id
_entity_poly.type
_entity_poly.pdbx_seq_one_letter_code
_entity_poly.pdbx_strand_id
1 'polypeptide(L)'
;MENNSVREEKEMEIDLVSLFFYLIGKWKILLLGGIIGGILAGAIVFFQTPMYESNSTLYVLSKTTSITSMADLQLGTELTSDFTVIATSKPVIDGAIDELKSKKKIKMTREEIQKMLTVANKTDTRMLSITVTSDDAELSCAVADAVTDAAVSQMASITQTDPPTIVERPEVADKPVDNGLVKKAALGVLLGIVLLVPGMHGILSVA
;
A
#
# COMPACT_ATOMS: atom_id res chain seq x y z
N MET A 1 -61.64 4.69 29.14
CA MET A 1 -60.43 4.67 29.98
C MET A 1 -59.29 4.18 29.10
N GLU A 2 -58.70 5.10 28.40
CA GLU A 2 -57.65 4.85 27.41
C GLU A 2 -56.31 5.19 28.06
N ASN A 3 -55.55 4.15 28.37
CA ASN A 3 -54.26 4.27 29.02
C ASN A 3 -53.21 4.44 27.97
N ASN A 4 -52.94 5.68 27.61
CA ASN A 4 -51.95 6.09 26.65
C ASN A 4 -50.58 6.07 27.35
N SER A 5 -49.90 4.92 27.36
CA SER A 5 -48.52 4.81 27.79
C SER A 5 -47.63 5.41 26.72
N VAL A 6 -47.35 6.69 26.84
CA VAL A 6 -46.26 7.36 26.11
C VAL A 6 -44.97 6.69 26.53
N ARG A 7 -44.40 5.88 25.64
CA ARG A 7 -43.00 5.48 25.72
C ARG A 7 -42.18 6.72 25.46
N GLU A 8 -41.65 7.29 26.53
CA GLU A 8 -40.53 8.23 26.42
C GLU A 8 -39.37 7.49 25.76
N GLU A 9 -39.21 7.67 24.46
CA GLU A 9 -37.95 7.38 23.79
C GLU A 9 -36.92 8.34 24.40
N LYS A 10 -36.08 7.81 25.28
CA LYS A 10 -34.91 8.50 25.81
C LYS A 10 -34.00 8.76 24.60
N GLU A 11 -34.22 9.90 23.95
CA GLU A 11 -33.24 10.43 23.01
C GLU A 11 -31.92 10.57 23.78
N MET A 12 -30.94 9.77 23.43
CA MET A 12 -29.58 9.92 23.96
C MET A 12 -28.99 11.18 23.33
N GLU A 13 -29.33 12.34 23.89
CA GLU A 13 -28.60 13.56 23.62
C GLU A 13 -27.17 13.37 24.16
N ILE A 14 -26.25 13.06 23.25
CA ILE A 14 -24.82 13.01 23.56
C ILE A 14 -24.37 14.46 23.72
N ASP A 15 -24.40 14.96 24.96
CA ASP A 15 -23.84 16.26 25.28
C ASP A 15 -22.31 16.21 25.13
N LEU A 16 -21.86 16.64 23.95
CA LEU A 16 -20.43 16.70 23.61
C LEU A 16 -19.63 17.55 24.58
N VAL A 17 -20.24 18.55 25.20
CA VAL A 17 -19.58 19.44 26.14
C VAL A 17 -19.35 18.71 27.46
N SER A 18 -20.36 18.01 27.98
CA SER A 18 -20.22 17.17 29.17
C SER A 18 -19.22 16.03 28.97
N LEU A 19 -19.22 15.40 27.79
CA LEU A 19 -18.23 14.41 27.43
C LEU A 19 -16.80 14.97 27.44
N PHE A 20 -16.61 16.18 26.92
CA PHE A 20 -15.31 16.87 26.90
C PHE A 20 -14.78 17.16 28.31
N PHE A 21 -15.62 17.73 29.19
CA PHE A 21 -15.23 17.98 30.58
C PHE A 21 -14.97 16.69 31.37
N TYR A 22 -15.71 15.63 31.08
CA TYR A 22 -15.49 14.31 31.68
C TYR A 22 -14.14 13.71 31.25
N LEU A 23 -13.78 13.81 29.95
CA LEU A 23 -12.48 13.37 29.45
C LEU A 23 -11.33 14.16 30.11
N ILE A 24 -11.47 15.46 30.23
CA ILE A 24 -10.44 16.32 30.91
C ILE A 24 -10.31 15.94 32.38
N GLY A 25 -11.40 15.65 33.08
CA GLY A 25 -11.37 15.23 34.47
C GLY A 25 -10.62 13.92 34.72
N LYS A 26 -10.55 13.06 33.70
CA LYS A 26 -9.87 11.73 33.75
C LYS A 26 -8.62 11.65 32.86
N TRP A 27 -8.00 12.78 32.55
CA TRP A 27 -6.86 12.88 31.65
C TRP A 27 -5.71 11.90 31.99
N LYS A 28 -5.50 11.57 33.27
CA LYS A 28 -4.47 10.62 33.72
C LYS A 28 -4.72 9.20 33.19
N ILE A 29 -6.00 8.77 33.13
CA ILE A 29 -6.38 7.45 32.61
C ILE A 29 -6.22 7.42 31.08
N LEU A 30 -6.62 8.50 30.42
CA LEU A 30 -6.42 8.64 28.96
C LEU A 30 -4.94 8.63 28.58
N LEU A 31 -4.11 9.32 29.38
CA LEU A 31 -2.67 9.35 29.19
C LEU A 31 -2.06 7.95 29.39
N LEU A 32 -2.50 7.23 30.42
CA LEU A 32 -2.06 5.84 30.68
C LEU A 32 -2.44 4.92 29.51
N GLY A 33 -3.67 5.03 28.98
CA GLY A 33 -4.12 4.28 27.81
C GLY A 33 -3.33 4.59 26.54
N GLY A 34 -3.05 5.88 26.33
CA GLY A 34 -2.20 6.32 25.22
C GLY A 34 -0.77 5.75 25.31
N ILE A 35 -0.17 5.75 26.49
CA ILE A 35 1.17 5.19 26.74
C ILE A 35 1.17 3.68 26.46
N ILE A 36 0.22 2.94 27.02
CA ILE A 36 0.12 1.48 26.83
C ILE A 36 -0.12 1.17 25.35
N GLY A 37 -1.06 1.87 24.69
CA GLY A 37 -1.34 1.70 23.27
C GLY A 37 -0.12 2.04 22.38
N GLY A 38 0.61 3.10 22.73
CA GLY A 38 1.84 3.48 22.04
C GLY A 38 2.97 2.45 22.21
N ILE A 39 3.17 1.92 23.42
CA ILE A 39 4.17 0.87 23.69
C ILE A 39 3.83 -0.40 22.92
N LEU A 40 2.58 -0.86 22.95
CA LEU A 40 2.16 -2.05 22.23
C LEU A 40 2.32 -1.89 20.70
N ALA A 41 1.89 -0.75 20.16
CA ALA A 41 2.07 -0.47 18.74
C ALA A 41 3.56 -0.36 18.35
N GLY A 42 4.38 0.29 19.19
CA GLY A 42 5.82 0.37 18.99
C GLY A 42 6.50 -1.00 19.03
N ALA A 43 6.11 -1.86 19.96
CA ALA A 43 6.62 -3.23 20.03
C ALA A 43 6.28 -4.02 18.76
N ILE A 44 5.04 -3.96 18.27
CA ILE A 44 4.64 -4.63 17.03
C ILE A 44 5.52 -4.18 15.85
N VAL A 45 5.76 -2.88 15.72
CA VAL A 45 6.59 -2.35 14.62
C VAL A 45 8.06 -2.74 14.77
N PHE A 46 8.58 -2.76 16.01
CA PHE A 46 9.96 -3.16 16.28
C PHE A 46 10.26 -4.61 15.89
N PHE A 47 9.27 -5.50 15.99
CA PHE A 47 9.40 -6.90 15.58
C PHE A 47 9.09 -7.12 14.08
N GLN A 48 8.72 -6.10 13.31
CA GLN A 48 8.53 -6.24 11.87
C GLN A 48 9.88 -6.30 11.16
N THR A 49 10.02 -7.24 10.22
CA THR A 49 11.18 -7.29 9.32
C THR A 49 11.27 -6.03 8.48
N PRO A 50 12.46 -5.45 8.32
CA PRO A 50 12.65 -4.35 7.40
C PRO A 50 12.34 -4.80 5.97
N MET A 51 11.68 -3.95 5.19
CA MET A 51 11.36 -4.23 3.79
C MET A 51 12.12 -3.26 2.90
N TYR A 52 12.63 -3.76 1.79
CA TYR A 52 13.38 -2.99 0.79
C TYR A 52 12.58 -2.93 -0.50
N GLU A 53 12.61 -1.79 -1.16
CA GLU A 53 11.86 -1.53 -2.37
C GLU A 53 12.81 -1.17 -3.50
N SER A 54 12.69 -1.90 -4.63
CA SER A 54 13.36 -1.55 -5.88
C SER A 54 12.32 -1.19 -6.92
N ASN A 55 12.54 -0.08 -7.61
CA ASN A 55 11.62 0.49 -8.57
C ASN A 55 12.24 0.59 -9.95
N SER A 56 11.47 0.24 -10.98
CA SER A 56 11.79 0.48 -12.37
C SER A 56 10.68 1.32 -13.02
N THR A 57 11.07 2.21 -13.93
CA THR A 57 10.14 3.06 -14.65
C THR A 57 10.25 2.82 -16.14
N LEU A 58 9.13 2.47 -16.77
CA LEU A 58 8.98 2.28 -18.21
C LEU A 58 8.22 3.46 -18.83
N TYR A 59 8.66 3.93 -19.98
CA TYR A 59 7.94 4.89 -20.78
C TYR A 59 7.29 4.20 -21.99
N VAL A 60 5.97 4.32 -22.08
CA VAL A 60 5.16 3.72 -23.14
C VAL A 60 5.01 4.70 -24.28
N LEU A 61 5.66 4.41 -25.40
CA LEU A 61 5.53 5.18 -26.65
C LEU A 61 4.43 4.56 -27.53
N SER A 62 3.47 5.39 -27.94
CA SER A 62 2.60 5.06 -29.08
C SER A 62 3.29 5.50 -30.37
N LYS A 63 3.29 4.64 -31.39
CA LYS A 63 3.92 4.90 -32.72
C LYS A 63 3.33 6.06 -33.51
N THR A 64 2.32 6.75 -33.00
CA THR A 64 1.75 7.92 -33.68
C THR A 64 2.71 9.10 -33.58
N THR A 65 3.46 9.28 -34.64
CA THR A 65 4.62 10.18 -34.80
C THR A 65 4.28 11.68 -34.72
N SER A 66 3.08 12.05 -34.44
CA SER A 66 2.68 13.46 -34.21
C SER A 66 1.52 13.52 -33.23
N ILE A 67 1.79 14.01 -32.02
CA ILE A 67 0.74 14.40 -31.07
C ILE A 67 0.02 15.60 -31.65
N THR A 68 -1.03 15.36 -32.45
CA THR A 68 -1.80 16.41 -33.10
C THR A 68 -3.19 16.55 -32.53
N SER A 69 -3.62 15.67 -31.62
CA SER A 69 -4.96 15.74 -31.05
C SER A 69 -5.04 15.29 -29.58
N MET A 70 -6.06 15.78 -28.88
CA MET A 70 -6.44 15.32 -27.53
C MET A 70 -6.74 13.81 -27.50
N ALA A 71 -7.19 13.24 -28.62
CA ALA A 71 -7.43 11.80 -28.76
C ALA A 71 -6.14 10.97 -28.62
N ASP A 72 -5.01 11.47 -29.09
CA ASP A 72 -3.71 10.77 -28.98
C ASP A 72 -3.18 10.73 -27.53
N LEU A 73 -3.55 11.73 -26.73
CA LEU A 73 -3.23 11.75 -25.30
C LEU A 73 -4.07 10.73 -24.52
N GLN A 74 -5.35 10.59 -24.83
CA GLN A 74 -6.24 9.59 -24.21
C GLN A 74 -5.83 8.16 -24.56
N LEU A 75 -5.49 7.91 -25.82
CA LEU A 75 -4.98 6.60 -26.25
C LEU A 75 -3.70 6.20 -25.50
N GLY A 76 -2.82 7.16 -25.21
CA GLY A 76 -1.59 6.90 -24.47
C GLY A 76 -1.83 6.48 -23.01
N THR A 77 -2.84 7.03 -22.34
CA THR A 77 -3.20 6.66 -20.97
C THR A 77 -3.92 5.31 -20.92
N GLU A 78 -4.79 5.00 -21.88
CA GLU A 78 -5.43 3.69 -22.00
C GLU A 78 -4.43 2.57 -22.24
N LEU A 79 -3.46 2.76 -23.15
CA LEU A 79 -2.39 1.80 -23.40
C LEU A 79 -1.55 1.54 -22.16
N THR A 80 -1.30 2.55 -21.32
CA THR A 80 -0.54 2.37 -20.10
C THR A 80 -1.31 1.52 -19.07
N SER A 81 -2.65 1.63 -19.06
CA SER A 81 -3.51 0.76 -18.25
C SER A 81 -3.42 -0.70 -18.70
N ASP A 82 -3.49 -0.96 -20.01
CA ASP A 82 -3.35 -2.30 -20.58
C ASP A 82 -1.97 -2.90 -20.25
N PHE A 83 -0.93 -2.09 -20.30
CA PHE A 83 0.43 -2.53 -19.96
C PHE A 83 0.58 -2.86 -18.47
N THR A 84 -0.18 -2.25 -17.58
CA THR A 84 -0.23 -2.65 -16.17
C THR A 84 -0.72 -4.10 -16.03
N VAL A 85 -1.76 -4.46 -16.79
CA VAL A 85 -2.29 -5.83 -16.82
C VAL A 85 -1.29 -6.81 -17.43
N ILE A 86 -0.64 -6.40 -18.52
CA ILE A 86 0.38 -7.25 -19.18
C ILE A 86 1.56 -7.48 -18.24
N ALA A 87 2.07 -6.45 -17.56
CA ALA A 87 3.22 -6.57 -16.65
C ALA A 87 2.97 -7.51 -15.47
N THR A 88 1.73 -7.69 -15.05
CA THR A 88 1.34 -8.63 -13.99
C THR A 88 0.88 -10.00 -14.52
N SER A 89 0.91 -10.20 -15.82
CA SER A 89 0.43 -11.42 -16.47
C SER A 89 1.34 -12.64 -16.22
N LYS A 90 0.75 -13.83 -16.33
CA LYS A 90 1.49 -15.08 -16.15
C LYS A 90 2.72 -15.19 -17.05
N PRO A 91 2.68 -14.88 -18.37
CA PRO A 91 3.85 -14.96 -19.22
C PRO A 91 5.02 -14.08 -18.75
N VAL A 92 4.74 -12.89 -18.25
CA VAL A 92 5.78 -11.98 -17.72
C VAL A 92 6.41 -12.57 -16.45
N ILE A 93 5.59 -13.06 -15.52
CA ILE A 93 6.09 -13.63 -14.27
C ILE A 93 6.89 -14.91 -14.53
N ASP A 94 6.41 -15.77 -15.44
CA ASP A 94 7.13 -16.99 -15.82
C ASP A 94 8.46 -16.66 -16.52
N GLY A 95 8.48 -15.66 -17.40
CA GLY A 95 9.71 -15.16 -18.02
C GLY A 95 10.71 -14.62 -16.99
N ALA A 96 10.23 -13.88 -15.99
CA ALA A 96 11.07 -13.40 -14.89
C ALA A 96 11.63 -14.56 -14.04
N ILE A 97 10.82 -15.59 -13.75
CA ILE A 97 11.28 -16.78 -13.03
C ILE A 97 12.39 -17.50 -13.79
N ASP A 98 12.22 -17.69 -15.11
CA ASP A 98 13.22 -18.34 -15.96
C ASP A 98 14.52 -17.53 -16.02
N GLU A 99 14.42 -16.23 -16.06
CA GLU A 99 15.58 -15.33 -16.02
C GLU A 99 16.31 -15.39 -14.68
N LEU A 100 15.59 -15.27 -13.55
CA LEU A 100 16.16 -15.37 -12.21
C LEU A 100 16.86 -16.72 -12.00
N LYS A 101 16.25 -17.80 -12.46
CA LYS A 101 16.81 -19.15 -12.37
C LYS A 101 18.07 -19.32 -13.22
N SER A 102 18.06 -18.81 -14.45
CA SER A 102 19.18 -18.98 -15.38
C SER A 102 20.37 -18.07 -15.07
N LYS A 103 20.12 -16.78 -14.85
CA LYS A 103 21.18 -15.78 -14.67
C LYS A 103 21.66 -15.65 -13.23
N LYS A 104 20.74 -15.71 -12.26
CA LYS A 104 21.04 -15.43 -10.83
C LYS A 104 20.97 -16.67 -9.93
N LYS A 105 20.55 -17.83 -10.47
CA LYS A 105 20.34 -19.09 -9.72
C LYS A 105 19.33 -18.97 -8.56
N ILE A 106 18.48 -17.96 -8.62
CA ILE A 106 17.38 -17.73 -7.66
C ILE A 106 16.19 -18.57 -8.11
N LYS A 107 15.61 -19.33 -7.18
CA LYS A 107 14.39 -20.13 -7.43
C LYS A 107 13.25 -19.47 -6.69
N MET A 108 12.24 -19.06 -7.44
CA MET A 108 11.02 -18.45 -6.89
C MET A 108 9.79 -19.06 -7.54
N THR A 109 8.70 -19.03 -6.83
CA THR A 109 7.37 -19.39 -7.33
C THR A 109 6.67 -18.15 -7.87
N ARG A 110 5.64 -18.35 -8.68
CA ARG A 110 4.82 -17.25 -9.21
C ARG A 110 4.14 -16.48 -8.09
N GLU A 111 3.63 -17.19 -7.09
CA GLU A 111 2.94 -16.61 -5.93
C GLU A 111 3.85 -15.71 -5.09
N GLU A 112 5.13 -16.08 -4.96
CA GLU A 112 6.11 -15.24 -4.25
C GLU A 112 6.36 -13.94 -5.00
N ILE A 113 6.62 -14.00 -6.31
CA ILE A 113 6.80 -12.78 -7.13
C ILE A 113 5.55 -11.90 -7.10
N GLN A 114 4.35 -12.49 -7.25
CA GLN A 114 3.11 -11.72 -7.24
C GLN A 114 2.86 -10.96 -5.93
N LYS A 115 3.27 -11.54 -4.80
CA LYS A 115 3.14 -10.87 -3.48
C LYS A 115 4.09 -9.69 -3.31
N MET A 116 5.24 -9.74 -3.97
CA MET A 116 6.28 -8.72 -3.90
C MET A 116 6.07 -7.61 -4.94
N LEU A 117 5.33 -7.90 -6.02
CA LEU A 117 5.19 -7.06 -7.20
C LEU A 117 4.01 -6.11 -7.10
N THR A 118 4.28 -4.85 -7.31
CA THR A 118 3.27 -3.80 -7.51
C THR A 118 3.55 -3.09 -8.81
N VAL A 119 2.56 -3.04 -9.70
CA VAL A 119 2.65 -2.31 -10.96
C VAL A 119 1.60 -1.21 -10.97
N ALA A 120 2.02 0.01 -11.24
CA ALA A 120 1.14 1.17 -11.23
C ALA A 120 1.42 2.10 -12.41
N ASN A 121 0.35 2.63 -12.99
CA ASN A 121 0.46 3.75 -13.92
C ASN A 121 0.58 5.05 -13.10
N LYS A 122 1.55 5.88 -13.41
CA LYS A 122 1.65 7.21 -12.84
C LYS A 122 0.58 8.10 -13.45
N THR A 123 -0.38 8.51 -12.63
CA THR A 123 -1.59 9.27 -13.05
C THR A 123 -1.29 10.33 -14.11
N ASP A 124 -2.08 10.34 -15.16
CA ASP A 124 -1.98 11.28 -16.29
C ASP A 124 -0.63 11.29 -17.03
N THR A 125 0.11 10.20 -16.94
CA THR A 125 1.37 10.03 -17.65
C THR A 125 1.42 8.72 -18.45
N ARG A 126 2.40 8.61 -19.36
CA ARG A 126 2.72 7.38 -20.09
C ARG A 126 3.79 6.56 -19.36
N MET A 127 3.93 6.75 -18.08
CA MET A 127 4.92 6.06 -17.28
C MET A 127 4.29 4.92 -16.48
N LEU A 128 4.88 3.74 -16.59
CA LEU A 128 4.55 2.56 -15.84
C LEU A 128 5.66 2.32 -14.82
N SER A 129 5.29 2.26 -13.55
CA SER A 129 6.21 1.93 -12.46
C SER A 129 6.04 0.47 -12.08
N ILE A 130 7.14 -0.27 -12.04
CA ILE A 130 7.24 -1.64 -11.57
C ILE A 130 8.03 -1.61 -10.27
N THR A 131 7.37 -1.92 -9.18
CA THR A 131 7.93 -1.88 -7.83
C THR A 131 7.94 -3.27 -7.23
N VAL A 132 9.07 -3.69 -6.69
CA VAL A 132 9.22 -4.96 -5.98
C VAL A 132 9.67 -4.70 -4.56
N THR A 133 8.94 -5.25 -3.60
CA THR A 133 9.20 -5.12 -2.17
C THR A 133 9.57 -6.47 -1.56
N SER A 134 10.72 -6.55 -0.88
CA SER A 134 11.24 -7.77 -0.24
C SER A 134 11.93 -7.44 1.08
N ASP A 135 12.18 -8.46 1.89
CA ASP A 135 13.03 -8.39 3.09
C ASP A 135 14.55 -8.34 2.76
N ASP A 136 14.90 -8.58 1.51
CA ASP A 136 16.26 -8.53 0.97
C ASP A 136 16.34 -7.51 -0.18
N ALA A 137 17.26 -6.53 -0.05
CA ALA A 137 17.44 -5.45 -1.02
C ALA A 137 18.00 -5.96 -2.37
N GLU A 138 18.90 -6.94 -2.35
CA GLU A 138 19.44 -7.53 -3.58
C GLU A 138 18.38 -8.37 -4.30
N LEU A 139 17.55 -9.09 -3.54
CA LEU A 139 16.44 -9.86 -4.08
C LEU A 139 15.38 -8.95 -4.73
N SER A 140 15.00 -7.86 -4.05
CA SER A 140 14.04 -6.90 -4.61
C SER A 140 14.52 -6.31 -5.93
N CYS A 141 15.78 -5.92 -6.01
CA CYS A 141 16.40 -5.42 -7.23
C CYS A 141 16.46 -6.49 -8.34
N ALA A 142 16.87 -7.72 -7.98
CA ALA A 142 16.97 -8.82 -8.94
C ALA A 142 15.62 -9.19 -9.57
N VAL A 143 14.58 -9.26 -8.75
CA VAL A 143 13.22 -9.56 -9.20
C VAL A 143 12.64 -8.41 -10.02
N ALA A 144 12.86 -7.16 -9.59
CA ALA A 144 12.40 -5.98 -10.33
C ALA A 144 13.04 -5.90 -11.74
N ASP A 145 14.35 -6.21 -11.85
CA ASP A 145 15.06 -6.22 -13.13
C ASP A 145 14.51 -7.31 -14.06
N ALA A 146 14.37 -8.53 -13.55
CA ALA A 146 13.84 -9.66 -14.32
C ALA A 146 12.39 -9.43 -14.78
N VAL A 147 11.52 -8.90 -13.90
CA VAL A 147 10.14 -8.57 -14.27
C VAL A 147 10.10 -7.45 -15.31
N THR A 148 10.98 -6.45 -15.18
CA THR A 148 11.07 -5.34 -16.13
C THR A 148 11.45 -5.83 -17.52
N ASP A 149 12.50 -6.63 -17.63
CA ASP A 149 12.96 -7.16 -18.94
C ASP A 149 11.91 -8.11 -19.56
N ALA A 150 11.28 -8.98 -18.76
CA ALA A 150 10.20 -9.84 -19.21
C ALA A 150 8.97 -9.03 -19.66
N ALA A 151 8.60 -7.97 -18.93
CA ALA A 151 7.47 -7.11 -19.26
C ALA A 151 7.71 -6.36 -20.59
N VAL A 152 8.88 -5.75 -20.76
CA VAL A 152 9.26 -5.07 -22.01
C VAL A 152 9.18 -6.01 -23.20
N SER A 153 9.73 -7.23 -23.07
CA SER A 153 9.69 -8.25 -24.12
C SER A 153 8.27 -8.68 -24.47
N GLN A 154 7.43 -8.93 -23.45
CA GLN A 154 6.05 -9.37 -23.63
C GLN A 154 5.17 -8.27 -24.25
N MET A 155 5.33 -7.01 -23.78
CA MET A 155 4.63 -5.86 -24.35
C MET A 155 4.95 -5.68 -25.81
N ALA A 156 6.22 -5.74 -26.20
CA ALA A 156 6.64 -5.66 -27.62
C ALA A 156 6.03 -6.79 -28.46
N SER A 157 5.98 -8.01 -27.93
CA SER A 157 5.43 -9.16 -28.66
C SER A 157 3.92 -9.07 -28.91
N ILE A 158 3.16 -8.54 -27.92
CA ILE A 158 1.70 -8.42 -28.01
C ILE A 158 1.30 -7.26 -28.91
N THR A 159 1.93 -6.11 -28.75
CA THR A 159 1.55 -4.89 -29.48
C THR A 159 2.12 -4.85 -30.89
N GLN A 160 3.10 -5.71 -31.22
CA GLN A 160 3.86 -5.67 -32.48
C GLN A 160 4.40 -4.25 -32.79
N THR A 161 4.69 -3.50 -31.76
CA THR A 161 5.23 -2.13 -31.79
C THR A 161 6.62 -2.12 -31.18
N ASP A 162 7.27 -0.95 -31.19
CA ASP A 162 8.54 -0.80 -30.50
C ASP A 162 8.37 -1.06 -29.00
N PRO A 163 9.33 -1.74 -28.37
CA PRO A 163 9.27 -2.03 -26.93
C PRO A 163 9.21 -0.73 -26.10
N PRO A 164 8.54 -0.75 -24.93
CA PRO A 164 8.62 0.37 -24.01
C PRO A 164 10.07 0.70 -23.66
N THR A 165 10.36 2.00 -23.52
CA THR A 165 11.69 2.46 -23.14
C THR A 165 11.86 2.40 -21.64
N ILE A 166 12.90 1.72 -21.17
CA ILE A 166 13.27 1.73 -19.75
C ILE A 166 13.88 3.11 -19.45
N VAL A 167 13.20 3.91 -18.65
CA VAL A 167 13.66 5.23 -18.21
C VAL A 167 14.57 5.10 -17.01
N GLU A 168 14.21 4.20 -16.09
CA GLU A 168 14.93 3.97 -14.86
C GLU A 168 14.99 2.47 -14.59
N ARG A 169 16.20 1.96 -14.38
CA ARG A 169 16.41 0.55 -13.98
C ARG A 169 16.35 0.42 -12.47
N PRO A 170 15.95 -0.76 -11.97
CA PRO A 170 15.92 -0.97 -10.53
C PRO A 170 17.32 -0.94 -9.95
N GLU A 171 17.45 -0.31 -8.78
CA GLU A 171 18.68 -0.25 -8.02
C GLU A 171 18.49 -0.96 -6.67
N VAL A 172 19.59 -1.42 -6.09
CA VAL A 172 19.59 -2.01 -4.75
C VAL A 172 19.33 -0.91 -3.73
N ALA A 173 18.30 -1.09 -2.94
CA ALA A 173 17.89 -0.09 -1.96
C ALA A 173 18.91 0.00 -0.80
N ASP A 174 19.45 1.18 -0.57
CA ASP A 174 20.40 1.45 0.53
C ASP A 174 19.74 1.42 1.92
N LYS A 175 18.44 1.65 1.98
CA LYS A 175 17.66 1.77 3.22
C LYS A 175 16.33 1.05 3.09
N PRO A 176 15.84 0.46 4.19
CA PRO A 176 14.50 -0.10 4.18
C PRO A 176 13.43 1.00 3.99
N VAL A 177 12.32 0.61 3.41
CA VAL A 177 11.14 1.47 3.29
C VAL A 177 10.65 1.88 4.67
N ASP A 178 10.25 3.13 4.82
CA ASP A 178 9.63 3.59 6.07
C ASP A 178 8.34 2.82 6.35
N ASN A 179 8.41 1.94 7.32
CA ASN A 179 7.27 1.13 7.77
C ASN A 179 6.16 1.97 8.42
N GLY A 180 6.25 3.31 8.37
CA GLY A 180 5.30 4.22 8.96
C GLY A 180 5.22 4.07 10.49
N LEU A 181 6.36 3.80 11.15
CA LEU A 181 6.46 3.61 12.60
C LEU A 181 5.71 4.72 13.36
N VAL A 182 5.96 5.98 12.98
CA VAL A 182 5.32 7.13 13.61
C VAL A 182 3.81 7.11 13.40
N LYS A 183 3.33 6.78 12.20
CA LYS A 183 1.89 6.70 11.89
C LYS A 183 1.22 5.55 12.64
N LYS A 184 1.85 4.38 12.69
CA LYS A 184 1.34 3.20 13.41
C LYS A 184 1.35 3.41 14.92
N ALA A 185 2.40 4.03 15.46
CA ALA A 185 2.47 4.41 16.88
C ALA A 185 1.40 5.42 17.25
N ALA A 186 1.20 6.47 16.44
CA ALA A 186 0.13 7.46 16.65
C ALA A 186 -1.26 6.82 16.61
N LEU A 187 -1.49 5.88 15.67
CA LEU A 187 -2.74 5.12 15.60
C LEU A 187 -2.93 4.23 16.83
N GLY A 188 -1.85 3.59 17.31
CA GLY A 188 -1.87 2.79 18.54
C GLY A 188 -2.21 3.62 19.78
N VAL A 189 -1.66 4.83 19.90
CA VAL A 189 -2.01 5.78 20.97
C VAL A 189 -3.48 6.15 20.90
N LEU A 190 -3.99 6.50 19.71
CA LEU A 190 -5.41 6.83 19.50
C LEU A 190 -6.33 5.66 19.86
N LEU A 191 -6.02 4.46 19.40
CA LEU A 191 -6.80 3.26 19.73
C LEU A 191 -6.74 2.95 21.23
N GLY A 192 -5.58 3.10 21.88
CA GLY A 192 -5.42 2.92 23.32
C GLY A 192 -6.29 3.88 24.13
N ILE A 193 -6.40 5.13 23.69
CA ILE A 193 -7.28 6.12 24.31
C ILE A 193 -8.76 5.73 24.10
N VAL A 194 -9.16 5.40 22.86
CA VAL A 194 -10.56 5.08 22.51
C VAL A 194 -11.06 3.83 23.23
N LEU A 195 -10.24 2.79 23.37
CA LEU A 195 -10.63 1.56 24.06
C LEU A 195 -10.86 1.71 25.55
N LEU A 196 -10.26 2.72 26.20
CA LEU A 196 -10.47 2.98 27.62
C LEU A 196 -11.73 3.80 27.91
N VAL A 197 -12.26 4.52 26.93
CA VAL A 197 -13.50 5.33 27.11
C VAL A 197 -14.72 4.49 27.51
N PRO A 198 -15.08 3.36 26.85
CA PRO A 198 -16.21 2.54 27.27
C PRO A 198 -15.95 1.75 28.57
N GLY A 199 -14.70 1.35 28.85
CA GLY A 199 -14.33 0.69 30.12
C GLY A 199 -14.57 1.56 31.35
N MET A 200 -14.54 2.86 31.19
CA MET A 200 -14.83 3.82 32.28
C MET A 200 -16.33 3.91 32.61
N HIS A 201 -17.23 3.57 31.68
CA HIS A 201 -18.68 3.53 31.96
C HIS A 201 -19.08 2.27 32.75
N GLY A 202 -18.44 1.14 32.50
CA GLY A 202 -18.71 -0.13 33.20
C GLY A 202 -18.30 -0.12 34.69
N ILE A 203 -17.29 0.64 35.06
CA ILE A 203 -16.81 0.73 36.45
C ILE A 203 -17.71 1.64 37.31
N LEU A 204 -18.42 2.58 36.70
CA LEU A 204 -19.32 3.49 37.41
C LEU A 204 -20.73 2.89 37.67
N SER A 205 -21.09 1.79 37.00
CA SER A 205 -22.38 1.12 37.23
C SER A 205 -22.33 0.08 38.37
N VAL A 206 -21.15 -0.15 38.97
CA VAL A 206 -20.93 -1.14 40.04
C VAL A 206 -20.54 -0.46 41.36
N ALA A 207 -20.42 0.86 41.43
CA ALA A 207 -20.21 1.65 42.62
C ALA A 207 -21.42 2.56 42.88
#